data_40bc476c7782145971f1f78b5dc1a529
#
_entry.id   40bc476c7782145971f1f78b5dc1a529
#
_cell.length_a   1.000
_cell.length_b   1.000
_cell.length_c   1.000
_cell.angle_alpha   90.00
_cell.angle_beta   90.00
_cell.angle_gamma   90.00
#
_symmetry.space_group_name_H-M   'P 1'
#
loop_
_entity.id
_entity.type
_entity.pdbx_description
1 polymer ?
#
loop_
_entity_poly.entity_id
_entity_poly.type
_entity_poly.pdbx_seq_one_letter_code
_entity_poly.pdbx_strand_id
1 'polypeptide(L)'
;MFKTESFKDAGIDSIGFLMRKHVIVATVKDKNELHVYGAMNGKLKKTVSRESAFPNGVTVIDDKFVLVTERDNKQVAVFNSSLEYLGSFGNGELRSPYGIAFYKVDDNFYKVFVTDSYEYNNPRNDRILSWDFKIDNETFKAENSNIFGNPTLYQVESIFIDKENKVMLVAEEMKEHHKIMALDLDNGNVIIEDIGQFDRGNDPEGIALVKTSKDEGYWICTEQSKDDNRFHLFDRKTLEFKKTLYLDEVSYTDGITTAYMHGKWYLYAVDNDMRIVSYELPSISFN
;
A
#
# COMPACT_ATOMS: atom_id res chain seq x y z
N MET A 1 13.89 16.26 -5.01
CA MET A 1 14.28 14.91 -4.53
C MET A 1 14.92 15.03 -3.14
N PHE A 2 14.63 14.11 -2.25
CA PHE A 2 15.28 13.99 -0.96
C PHE A 2 15.41 12.52 -0.57
N LYS A 3 16.30 12.26 0.40
CA LYS A 3 16.34 11.02 1.17
C LYS A 3 16.13 11.36 2.63
N THR A 4 15.34 10.54 3.35
CA THR A 4 15.24 10.68 4.81
C THR A 4 16.54 10.24 5.47
N GLU A 5 16.69 10.53 6.76
CA GLU A 5 17.71 9.88 7.57
C GLU A 5 17.53 8.35 7.49
N SER A 6 18.63 7.63 7.47
CA SER A 6 18.63 6.17 7.43
C SER A 6 18.64 5.63 8.85
N PHE A 7 17.71 4.74 9.16
CA PHE A 7 17.61 4.05 10.44
C PHE A 7 17.95 2.59 10.24
N LYS A 8 19.15 2.21 10.61
CA LYS A 8 19.59 0.80 10.54
C LYS A 8 18.65 -0.09 11.37
N ASP A 9 18.31 -1.24 10.82
CA ASP A 9 17.41 -2.23 11.46
C ASP A 9 16.04 -1.61 11.85
N ALA A 10 15.51 -0.71 11.04
CA ALA A 10 14.21 -0.09 11.25
C ALA A 10 13.06 -0.97 10.75
N GLY A 11 13.24 -1.63 9.61
CA GLY A 11 12.17 -2.35 8.94
C GLY A 11 11.06 -1.39 8.50
N ILE A 12 11.42 -0.32 7.77
CA ILE A 12 10.41 0.54 7.14
C ILE A 12 9.75 -0.29 6.04
N ASP A 13 8.44 -0.45 6.12
CA ASP A 13 7.68 -1.33 5.22
C ASP A 13 6.79 -0.52 4.28
N SER A 14 5.73 0.06 4.78
CA SER A 14 4.73 0.74 3.98
C SER A 14 4.68 2.24 4.27
N ILE A 15 4.22 3.02 3.28
CA ILE A 15 4.13 4.47 3.38
C ILE A 15 2.79 4.99 2.88
N GLY A 16 2.16 5.84 3.68
CA GLY A 16 0.93 6.55 3.36
C GLY A 16 1.14 8.06 3.32
N PHE A 17 0.29 8.79 2.62
CA PHE A 17 0.42 10.22 2.43
C PHE A 17 -0.76 11.01 3.02
N LEU A 18 -0.48 11.92 3.96
CA LEU A 18 -1.42 12.91 4.48
C LEU A 18 -1.26 14.21 3.68
N MET A 19 -2.14 14.39 2.70
CA MET A 19 -2.03 15.45 1.69
C MET A 19 -2.09 16.85 2.30
N ARG A 20 -3.08 17.13 3.13
CA ARG A 20 -3.26 18.46 3.73
C ARG A 20 -2.14 18.87 4.69
N LYS A 21 -1.48 17.90 5.30
CA LYS A 21 -0.34 18.14 6.21
C LYS A 21 1.01 18.11 5.50
N HIS A 22 1.04 17.69 4.24
CA HIS A 22 2.25 17.47 3.46
C HIS A 22 3.26 16.61 4.22
N VAL A 23 2.79 15.46 4.71
CA VAL A 23 3.62 14.49 5.43
C VAL A 23 3.40 13.07 4.93
N ILE A 24 4.44 12.27 5.09
CA ILE A 24 4.43 10.83 4.87
C ILE A 24 4.34 10.16 6.24
N VAL A 25 3.46 9.18 6.37
CA VAL A 25 3.43 8.26 7.50
C VAL A 25 4.03 6.93 7.04
N ALA A 26 5.04 6.46 7.75
CA ALA A 26 5.70 5.19 7.48
C ALA A 26 5.49 4.22 8.63
N THR A 27 5.26 2.96 8.30
CA THR A 27 5.32 1.86 9.26
C THR A 27 6.77 1.42 9.45
N VAL A 28 7.16 1.15 10.69
CA VAL A 28 8.51 0.76 11.09
C VAL A 28 8.38 -0.54 11.87
N LYS A 29 8.29 -1.65 11.14
CA LYS A 29 7.85 -2.95 11.66
C LYS A 29 8.73 -3.46 12.81
N ASP A 30 10.04 -3.44 12.67
CA ASP A 30 10.96 -3.99 13.64
C ASP A 30 11.10 -3.18 14.95
N LYS A 31 10.61 -1.94 14.93
CA LYS A 31 10.59 -1.04 16.11
C LYS A 31 9.21 -0.87 16.73
N ASN A 32 8.18 -1.43 16.10
CA ASN A 32 6.80 -1.23 16.53
C ASN A 32 6.41 0.26 16.55
N GLU A 33 6.77 1.01 15.50
CA GLU A 33 6.59 2.45 15.45
C GLU A 33 5.92 2.91 14.15
N LEU A 34 5.35 4.10 14.21
CA LEU A 34 4.98 4.90 13.04
C LEU A 34 5.87 6.13 13.01
N HIS A 35 6.50 6.40 11.89
CA HIS A 35 7.30 7.61 11.67
C HIS A 35 6.58 8.59 10.76
N VAL A 36 6.65 9.87 11.07
CA VAL A 36 6.08 10.96 10.25
C VAL A 36 7.20 11.80 9.68
N TYR A 37 7.28 11.89 8.37
CA TYR A 37 8.28 12.68 7.68
C TYR A 37 7.66 13.84 6.91
N GLY A 38 8.37 14.95 6.81
CA GLY A 38 7.99 16.04 5.91
C GLY A 38 8.11 15.63 4.45
N ALA A 39 7.02 15.69 3.68
CA ALA A 39 6.98 15.21 2.30
C ALA A 39 7.88 16.00 1.32
N MET A 40 8.27 17.20 1.67
CA MET A 40 9.14 18.02 0.81
C MET A 40 10.62 18.00 1.20
N ASN A 41 10.96 17.52 2.39
CA ASN A 41 12.33 17.61 2.91
C ASN A 41 12.83 16.37 3.65
N GLY A 42 12.00 15.34 3.79
CA GLY A 42 12.34 14.09 4.44
C GLY A 42 12.66 14.18 5.94
N LYS A 43 12.44 15.33 6.59
CA LYS A 43 12.73 15.47 8.03
C LYS A 43 11.74 14.69 8.87
N LEU A 44 12.24 13.88 9.79
CA LEU A 44 11.41 13.22 10.81
C LEU A 44 10.76 14.28 11.70
N LYS A 45 9.45 14.24 11.84
CA LYS A 45 8.64 15.18 12.60
C LYS A 45 8.05 14.56 13.87
N LYS A 46 7.72 13.27 13.81
CA LYS A 46 7.07 12.57 14.92
C LYS A 46 7.35 11.08 14.82
N THR A 47 7.45 10.43 15.98
CA THR A 47 7.43 8.99 16.15
C THR A 47 6.28 8.62 17.09
N VAL A 48 5.55 7.56 16.77
CA VAL A 48 4.48 7.02 17.60
C VAL A 48 4.75 5.54 17.82
N SER A 49 4.97 5.15 19.08
CA SER A 49 5.20 3.75 19.43
C SER A 49 3.88 2.99 19.57
N ARG A 50 3.89 1.74 19.13
CA ARG A 50 2.78 0.78 19.23
C ARG A 50 3.30 -0.54 19.78
N GLU A 51 2.98 -0.84 21.02
CA GLU A 51 3.47 -2.05 21.69
C GLU A 51 3.07 -3.32 20.94
N SER A 52 4.07 -4.16 20.63
CA SER A 52 3.89 -5.47 19.99
C SER A 52 3.05 -5.44 18.71
N ALA A 53 3.08 -4.35 17.94
CA ALA A 53 2.19 -4.17 16.80
C ALA A 53 2.68 -4.83 15.53
N PHE A 54 3.99 -4.79 15.29
CA PHE A 54 4.61 -5.14 14.01
C PHE A 54 3.81 -4.54 12.85
N PRO A 55 3.80 -3.19 12.73
CA PRO A 55 2.97 -2.51 11.74
C PRO A 55 3.49 -2.73 10.32
N ASN A 56 2.64 -3.16 9.41
CA ASN A 56 2.96 -3.39 7.99
C ASN A 56 2.29 -2.33 7.09
N GLY A 57 1.11 -2.59 6.57
CA GLY A 57 0.42 -1.71 5.65
C GLY A 57 -0.09 -0.43 6.32
N VAL A 58 -0.10 0.66 5.56
CA VAL A 58 -0.71 1.93 5.98
C VAL A 58 -1.51 2.58 4.85
N THR A 59 -2.69 3.10 5.18
CA THR A 59 -3.47 3.90 4.24
C THR A 59 -4.10 5.11 4.94
N VAL A 60 -4.50 6.12 4.17
CA VAL A 60 -5.02 7.39 4.70
C VAL A 60 -6.37 7.70 4.08
N ILE A 61 -7.41 7.79 4.89
CA ILE A 61 -8.79 8.10 4.48
C ILE A 61 -9.06 9.59 4.68
N ASP A 62 -9.34 10.31 3.59
CA ASP A 62 -9.78 11.73 3.54
C ASP A 62 -8.90 12.70 4.34
N ASP A 63 -7.59 12.42 4.49
CA ASP A 63 -6.68 13.19 5.36
C ASP A 63 -7.14 13.32 6.82
N LYS A 64 -8.05 12.45 7.26
CA LYS A 64 -8.61 12.45 8.61
C LYS A 64 -8.20 11.24 9.43
N PHE A 65 -8.19 10.07 8.82
CA PHE A 65 -7.88 8.81 9.48
C PHE A 65 -6.68 8.14 8.82
N VAL A 66 -5.81 7.61 9.65
CA VAL A 66 -4.69 6.75 9.25
C VAL A 66 -4.99 5.35 9.76
N LEU A 67 -5.10 4.40 8.84
CA LEU A 67 -5.34 2.99 9.14
C LEU A 67 -4.04 2.22 8.96
N VAL A 68 -3.70 1.40 9.93
CA VAL A 68 -2.44 0.63 9.96
C VAL A 68 -2.75 -0.82 10.28
N THR A 69 -2.30 -1.73 9.45
CA THR A 69 -2.34 -3.16 9.78
C THR A 69 -1.28 -3.47 10.83
N GLU A 70 -1.69 -4.09 11.93
CA GLU A 70 -0.82 -4.53 13.01
C GLU A 70 -0.79 -6.06 13.00
N ARG A 71 0.27 -6.65 12.42
CA ARG A 71 0.35 -8.10 12.19
C ARG A 71 0.30 -8.90 13.47
N ASP A 72 1.09 -8.53 14.47
CA ASP A 72 1.18 -9.29 15.69
C ASP A 72 -0.03 -9.08 16.60
N ASN A 73 -0.69 -7.91 16.53
CA ASN A 73 -1.95 -7.64 17.19
C ASN A 73 -3.17 -8.19 16.42
N LYS A 74 -2.98 -8.66 15.16
CA LYS A 74 -4.02 -9.25 14.30
C LYS A 74 -5.23 -8.34 14.11
N GLN A 75 -4.97 -7.06 13.80
CA GLN A 75 -5.98 -6.04 13.69
C GLN A 75 -5.57 -4.92 12.74
N VAL A 76 -6.52 -4.03 12.47
CA VAL A 76 -6.26 -2.73 11.87
C VAL A 76 -6.40 -1.67 12.96
N ALA A 77 -5.32 -0.98 13.28
CA ALA A 77 -5.33 0.17 14.17
C ALA A 77 -5.78 1.43 13.41
N VAL A 78 -6.60 2.25 14.04
CA VAL A 78 -7.14 3.49 13.49
C VAL A 78 -6.64 4.67 14.31
N PHE A 79 -6.06 5.64 13.62
CA PHE A 79 -5.55 6.88 14.19
C PHE A 79 -6.23 8.08 13.52
N ASN A 80 -6.30 9.20 14.23
CA ASN A 80 -6.63 10.47 13.60
C ASN A 80 -5.42 11.02 12.80
N SER A 81 -5.61 12.12 12.10
CA SER A 81 -4.54 12.76 11.31
C SER A 81 -3.38 13.32 12.14
N SER A 82 -3.49 13.35 13.45
CA SER A 82 -2.41 13.70 14.38
C SER A 82 -1.70 12.48 14.94
N LEU A 83 -2.07 11.26 14.46
CA LEU A 83 -1.62 9.97 14.93
C LEU A 83 -1.91 9.76 16.43
N GLU A 84 -3.08 10.17 16.88
CA GLU A 84 -3.64 9.73 18.14
C GLU A 84 -4.50 8.50 17.89
N TYR A 85 -4.28 7.45 18.67
CA TYR A 85 -4.99 6.19 18.53
C TYR A 85 -6.47 6.32 18.93
N LEU A 86 -7.36 5.90 18.02
CA LEU A 86 -8.81 5.99 18.22
C LEU A 86 -9.45 4.64 18.52
N GLY A 87 -8.83 3.54 18.15
CA GLY A 87 -9.35 2.19 18.30
C GLY A 87 -8.84 1.24 17.19
N SER A 88 -9.44 0.07 17.11
CA SER A 88 -9.09 -0.93 16.11
C SER A 88 -10.30 -1.74 15.64
N PHE A 89 -10.13 -2.48 14.54
CA PHE A 89 -11.11 -3.46 14.05
C PHE A 89 -10.40 -4.67 13.45
N GLY A 90 -11.17 -5.70 13.07
CA GLY A 90 -10.66 -6.94 12.48
C GLY A 90 -10.07 -7.92 13.51
N ASN A 91 -10.08 -7.57 14.80
CA ASN A 91 -9.61 -8.45 15.87
C ASN A 91 -10.47 -9.72 15.96
N GLY A 92 -9.83 -10.88 15.90
CA GLY A 92 -10.50 -12.18 15.85
C GLY A 92 -10.90 -12.64 14.44
N GLU A 93 -10.77 -11.79 13.42
CA GLU A 93 -11.04 -12.09 12.03
C GLU A 93 -9.74 -12.20 11.23
N LEU A 94 -8.79 -11.30 11.48
CA LEU A 94 -7.45 -11.27 10.89
C LEU A 94 -6.49 -12.18 11.65
N ARG A 95 -5.52 -12.77 10.93
CA ARG A 95 -4.51 -13.70 11.47
C ARG A 95 -3.09 -13.18 11.27
N SER A 96 -2.81 -12.63 10.07
CA SER A 96 -1.52 -12.02 9.70
C SER A 96 -1.78 -10.88 8.70
N PRO A 97 -2.45 -9.78 9.12
CA PRO A 97 -2.79 -8.69 8.22
C PRO A 97 -1.53 -7.99 7.70
N TYR A 98 -1.55 -7.66 6.40
CA TYR A 98 -0.41 -7.05 5.74
C TYR A 98 -0.81 -5.77 5.00
N GLY A 99 -1.17 -5.84 3.72
CA GLY A 99 -1.58 -4.69 2.93
C GLY A 99 -2.96 -4.17 3.29
N ILE A 100 -3.21 -2.90 3.02
CA ILE A 100 -4.48 -2.26 3.27
C ILE A 100 -4.82 -1.24 2.18
N ALA A 101 -6.02 -1.31 1.65
CA ALA A 101 -6.52 -0.35 0.67
C ALA A 101 -7.98 -0.01 0.96
N PHE A 102 -8.47 1.07 0.36
CA PHE A 102 -9.87 1.46 0.48
C PHE A 102 -10.38 2.16 -0.77
N TYR A 103 -11.70 2.24 -0.88
CA TYR A 103 -12.32 3.21 -1.75
C TYR A 103 -13.53 3.87 -1.07
N LYS A 104 -13.81 5.10 -1.48
CA LYS A 104 -14.97 5.85 -1.02
C LYS A 104 -16.22 5.36 -1.75
N VAL A 105 -17.24 4.95 -0.99
CA VAL A 105 -18.55 4.55 -1.50
C VAL A 105 -19.46 5.77 -1.60
N ASP A 106 -19.55 6.54 -0.50
CA ASP A 106 -20.38 7.74 -0.36
C ASP A 106 -19.75 8.68 0.68
N ASP A 107 -20.35 9.81 0.97
CA ASP A 107 -19.86 10.69 2.02
C ASP A 107 -19.81 9.97 3.36
N ASN A 108 -18.62 10.00 3.97
CA ASN A 108 -18.31 9.32 5.23
C ASN A 108 -18.50 7.79 5.23
N PHE A 109 -18.64 7.16 4.05
CA PHE A 109 -18.74 5.72 3.91
C PHE A 109 -17.69 5.18 2.93
N TYR A 110 -16.93 4.18 3.39
CA TYR A 110 -15.81 3.57 2.69
C TYR A 110 -15.90 2.05 2.77
N LYS A 111 -15.36 1.38 1.76
CA LYS A 111 -14.98 -0.03 1.83
C LYS A 111 -13.47 -0.11 2.09
N VAL A 112 -13.09 -0.81 3.13
CA VAL A 112 -11.68 -1.07 3.47
C VAL A 112 -11.38 -2.54 3.19
N PHE A 113 -10.22 -2.82 2.60
CA PHE A 113 -9.75 -4.16 2.27
C PHE A 113 -8.39 -4.39 2.90
N VAL A 114 -8.18 -5.58 3.43
CA VAL A 114 -6.95 -6.01 4.06
C VAL A 114 -6.53 -7.36 3.50
N THR A 115 -5.27 -7.49 3.13
CA THR A 115 -4.67 -8.79 2.82
C THR A 115 -4.28 -9.50 4.11
N ASP A 116 -4.52 -10.80 4.18
CA ASP A 116 -4.22 -11.64 5.35
C ASP A 116 -3.28 -12.78 4.98
N SER A 117 -1.98 -12.59 5.22
CA SER A 117 -0.88 -13.44 4.72
C SER A 117 -0.51 -14.59 5.68
N TYR A 118 -1.48 -15.12 6.40
CA TYR A 118 -1.28 -16.25 7.31
C TYR A 118 -1.04 -17.57 6.58
N GLU A 119 -0.28 -18.51 7.16
CA GLU A 119 0.02 -19.82 6.57
C GLU A 119 0.41 -19.72 5.08
N TYR A 120 1.28 -18.79 4.74
CA TYR A 120 1.60 -18.37 3.36
C TYR A 120 2.09 -19.49 2.42
N ASN A 121 2.53 -20.63 2.95
CA ASN A 121 2.93 -21.80 2.16
C ASN A 121 1.73 -22.60 1.60
N ASN A 122 0.52 -22.27 1.99
CA ASN A 122 -0.69 -22.96 1.55
C ASN A 122 -1.58 -22.04 0.70
N PRO A 123 -2.02 -22.48 -0.49
CA PRO A 123 -2.94 -21.67 -1.29
C PRO A 123 -4.29 -21.56 -0.59
N ARG A 124 -4.82 -20.33 -0.54
CA ARG A 124 -6.08 -20.03 0.12
C ARG A 124 -6.90 -19.05 -0.72
N ASN A 125 -8.20 -19.06 -0.52
CA ASN A 125 -9.12 -18.16 -1.20
C ASN A 125 -9.81 -17.17 -0.23
N ASP A 126 -9.34 -17.08 1.01
CA ASP A 126 -9.82 -16.19 2.07
C ASP A 126 -8.75 -15.17 2.48
N ARG A 127 -7.89 -14.76 1.51
CA ARG A 127 -6.76 -13.87 1.72
C ARG A 127 -7.10 -12.39 1.73
N ILE A 128 -8.25 -12.01 1.23
CA ILE A 128 -8.67 -10.60 1.18
C ILE A 128 -9.96 -10.48 1.98
N LEU A 129 -9.91 -9.69 3.04
CA LEU A 129 -11.07 -9.38 3.85
C LEU A 129 -11.49 -7.93 3.62
N SER A 130 -12.78 -7.64 3.71
CA SER A 130 -13.34 -6.31 3.53
C SER A 130 -14.27 -5.92 4.66
N TRP A 131 -14.33 -4.63 4.96
CA TRP A 131 -15.24 -4.03 5.95
C TRP A 131 -15.94 -2.81 5.38
N ASP A 132 -17.16 -2.57 5.88
CA ASP A 132 -17.83 -1.28 5.78
C ASP A 132 -17.24 -0.35 6.84
N PHE A 133 -16.62 0.73 6.41
CA PHE A 133 -15.99 1.71 7.30
C PHE A 133 -16.74 3.03 7.22
N LYS A 134 -17.38 3.41 8.32
CA LYS A 134 -18.17 4.63 8.41
C LYS A 134 -17.52 5.62 9.35
N ILE A 135 -17.51 6.87 8.96
CA ILE A 135 -16.98 7.99 9.75
C ILE A 135 -18.16 8.80 10.29
N ASP A 136 -18.14 9.07 11.59
CA ASP A 136 -19.05 9.99 12.25
C ASP A 136 -18.22 11.00 13.05
N ASN A 137 -18.08 12.23 12.51
CA ASN A 137 -17.21 13.28 13.04
C ASN A 137 -15.75 12.81 13.21
N GLU A 138 -15.30 12.60 14.44
CA GLU A 138 -13.96 12.15 14.81
C GLU A 138 -13.93 10.67 15.23
N THR A 139 -15.04 9.95 15.09
CA THR A 139 -15.17 8.54 15.41
C THR A 139 -15.35 7.70 14.16
N PHE A 140 -15.17 6.41 14.30
CA PHE A 140 -15.37 5.45 13.20
C PHE A 140 -16.17 4.23 13.67
N LYS A 141 -16.76 3.55 12.70
CA LYS A 141 -17.36 2.22 12.88
C LYS A 141 -16.94 1.34 11.71
N ALA A 142 -16.34 0.19 12.00
CA ALA A 142 -16.05 -0.85 11.03
C ALA A 142 -16.96 -2.04 11.30
N GLU A 143 -17.71 -2.48 10.31
CA GLU A 143 -18.72 -3.54 10.44
C GLU A 143 -18.82 -4.35 9.14
N ASN A 144 -19.62 -5.41 9.13
CA ASN A 144 -19.90 -6.22 7.95
C ASN A 144 -18.64 -6.80 7.30
N SER A 145 -17.79 -7.47 8.11
CA SER A 145 -16.62 -8.15 7.56
C SER A 145 -17.02 -9.28 6.61
N ASN A 146 -16.32 -9.37 5.50
CA ASN A 146 -16.55 -10.41 4.49
C ASN A 146 -15.25 -10.80 3.81
N ILE A 147 -15.13 -12.05 3.38
CA ILE A 147 -14.13 -12.49 2.42
C ILE A 147 -14.47 -11.85 1.08
N PHE A 148 -13.49 -11.22 0.44
CA PHE A 148 -13.68 -10.56 -0.84
C PHE A 148 -13.13 -11.39 -2.00
N GLY A 149 -14.03 -11.74 -2.93
CA GLY A 149 -13.70 -12.56 -4.09
C GLY A 149 -13.33 -13.99 -3.70
N ASN A 150 -12.67 -14.68 -4.63
CA ASN A 150 -12.23 -16.06 -4.43
C ASN A 150 -10.90 -16.35 -5.16
N PRO A 151 -9.94 -15.41 -5.21
CA PRO A 151 -8.66 -15.70 -5.83
C PRO A 151 -7.88 -16.68 -4.97
N THR A 152 -7.22 -17.64 -5.62
CA THR A 152 -6.32 -18.56 -4.92
C THR A 152 -4.95 -17.88 -4.80
N LEU A 153 -4.56 -17.56 -3.59
CA LEU A 153 -3.33 -16.83 -3.27
C LEU A 153 -2.57 -17.54 -2.15
N TYR A 154 -1.24 -17.38 -2.15
CA TYR A 154 -0.33 -17.91 -1.12
C TYR A 154 0.08 -16.81 -0.14
N GLN A 155 1.11 -16.04 -0.49
CA GLN A 155 1.64 -14.95 0.31
C GLN A 155 1.22 -13.62 -0.31
N VAL A 156 0.23 -12.99 0.28
CA VAL A 156 -0.31 -11.73 -0.24
C VAL A 156 0.16 -10.57 0.62
N GLU A 157 0.71 -9.57 -0.02
CA GLU A 157 1.18 -8.39 0.70
C GLU A 157 0.50 -7.13 0.19
N SER A 158 1.02 -6.49 -0.82
CA SER A 158 0.47 -5.22 -1.29
C SER A 158 -0.88 -5.36 -1.97
N ILE A 159 -1.72 -4.37 -1.74
CA ILE A 159 -3.03 -4.22 -2.36
C ILE A 159 -3.29 -2.76 -2.68
N PHE A 160 -3.84 -2.48 -3.85
CA PHE A 160 -4.26 -1.13 -4.22
C PHE A 160 -5.52 -1.13 -5.08
N ILE A 161 -6.31 -0.04 -5.02
CA ILE A 161 -7.64 0.03 -5.66
C ILE A 161 -7.74 1.25 -6.56
N ASP A 162 -8.21 1.01 -7.78
CA ASP A 162 -8.71 2.03 -8.69
C ASP A 162 -10.23 1.92 -8.83
N LYS A 163 -10.95 2.73 -8.05
CA LYS A 163 -12.41 2.74 -8.05
C LYS A 163 -13.00 3.13 -9.40
N GLU A 164 -12.39 4.08 -10.09
CA GLU A 164 -12.88 4.61 -11.35
C GLU A 164 -12.89 3.54 -12.46
N ASN A 165 -11.85 2.74 -12.54
CA ASN A 165 -11.75 1.62 -13.48
C ASN A 165 -12.21 0.29 -12.89
N LYS A 166 -12.66 0.27 -11.62
CA LYS A 166 -13.15 -0.93 -10.91
C LYS A 166 -12.13 -2.06 -10.85
N VAL A 167 -10.88 -1.73 -10.62
CA VAL A 167 -9.76 -2.67 -10.55
C VAL A 167 -9.13 -2.63 -9.17
N MET A 168 -8.85 -3.82 -8.64
CA MET A 168 -7.98 -4.04 -7.50
C MET A 168 -6.75 -4.80 -7.96
N LEU A 169 -5.55 -4.31 -7.67
CA LEU A 169 -4.32 -5.06 -7.85
C LEU A 169 -3.85 -5.63 -6.52
N VAL A 170 -3.35 -6.86 -6.56
CA VAL A 170 -2.85 -7.60 -5.40
C VAL A 170 -1.52 -8.24 -5.75
N ALA A 171 -0.49 -8.02 -4.93
CA ALA A 171 0.81 -8.65 -5.07
C ALA A 171 0.84 -10.01 -4.36
N GLU A 172 1.33 -11.02 -5.06
CA GLU A 172 1.59 -12.38 -4.58
C GLU A 172 3.09 -12.61 -4.56
N GLU A 173 3.68 -12.77 -3.38
CA GLU A 173 5.12 -12.86 -3.20
C GLU A 173 5.66 -14.29 -3.10
N MET A 174 4.82 -15.30 -3.02
CA MET A 174 5.32 -16.66 -2.91
C MET A 174 6.25 -16.98 -4.07
N LYS A 175 7.51 -17.29 -3.81
CA LYS A 175 8.62 -17.41 -4.75
C LYS A 175 8.34 -18.13 -6.07
N GLU A 176 7.47 -19.13 -6.05
CA GLU A 176 7.12 -19.91 -7.25
C GLU A 176 5.84 -19.41 -7.93
N HIS A 177 5.19 -18.39 -7.33
CA HIS A 177 3.90 -17.83 -7.72
C HIS A 177 3.92 -16.31 -7.87
N HIS A 178 5.12 -15.70 -7.88
CA HIS A 178 5.30 -14.25 -8.02
C HIS A 178 4.46 -13.68 -9.15
N LYS A 179 3.55 -12.79 -8.81
CA LYS A 179 2.68 -12.10 -9.76
C LYS A 179 1.99 -10.90 -9.14
N ILE A 180 1.48 -10.04 -9.97
CA ILE A 180 0.43 -9.10 -9.58
C ILE A 180 -0.86 -9.51 -10.30
N MET A 181 -1.86 -9.82 -9.50
CA MET A 181 -3.19 -10.22 -9.96
C MET A 181 -4.11 -9.02 -10.02
N ALA A 182 -4.93 -8.93 -11.07
CA ALA A 182 -5.98 -7.93 -11.18
C ALA A 182 -7.35 -8.55 -10.91
N LEU A 183 -8.11 -7.94 -10.00
CA LEU A 183 -9.46 -8.36 -9.60
C LEU A 183 -10.48 -7.30 -9.96
N ASP A 184 -11.68 -7.74 -10.33
CA ASP A 184 -12.85 -6.90 -10.47
C ASP A 184 -13.31 -6.39 -9.10
N LEU A 185 -13.40 -5.10 -8.92
CA LEU A 185 -13.71 -4.47 -7.64
C LEU A 185 -15.16 -4.67 -7.19
N ASP A 186 -16.09 -4.97 -8.10
CA ASP A 186 -17.50 -5.15 -7.75
C ASP A 186 -17.78 -6.56 -7.16
N ASN A 187 -17.00 -7.58 -7.58
CA ASN A 187 -17.29 -8.96 -7.23
C ASN A 187 -16.06 -9.81 -6.83
N GLY A 188 -14.86 -9.28 -6.96
CA GLY A 188 -13.60 -9.98 -6.62
C GLY A 188 -13.20 -11.07 -7.59
N ASN A 189 -13.80 -11.16 -8.77
CA ASN A 189 -13.39 -12.12 -9.79
C ASN A 189 -12.03 -11.73 -10.38
N VAL A 190 -11.23 -12.72 -10.72
CA VAL A 190 -9.94 -12.50 -11.40
C VAL A 190 -10.21 -11.98 -12.82
N ILE A 191 -9.69 -10.78 -13.14
CA ILE A 191 -9.69 -10.18 -14.47
C ILE A 191 -8.46 -10.66 -15.23
N ILE A 192 -7.29 -10.56 -14.58
CA ILE A 192 -5.99 -10.97 -15.11
C ILE A 192 -5.25 -11.69 -13.99
N GLU A 193 -4.87 -12.94 -14.25
CA GLU A 193 -4.16 -13.79 -13.27
C GLU A 193 -2.76 -13.25 -12.96
N ASP A 194 -2.10 -12.69 -13.96
CA ASP A 194 -0.77 -12.09 -13.84
C ASP A 194 -0.61 -10.98 -14.89
N ILE A 195 -0.39 -9.75 -14.45
CA ILE A 195 -0.14 -8.63 -15.37
C ILE A 195 1.28 -8.68 -15.99
N GLY A 196 2.13 -9.60 -15.50
CA GLY A 196 3.45 -9.89 -16.07
C GLY A 196 4.55 -8.93 -15.66
N GLN A 197 5.71 -9.09 -16.31
CA GLN A 197 6.91 -8.27 -16.19
C GLN A 197 7.81 -8.53 -14.97
N PHE A 198 7.45 -9.47 -14.09
CA PHE A 198 8.24 -9.78 -12.90
C PHE A 198 9.20 -10.93 -13.16
N ASP A 199 10.49 -10.75 -12.87
CA ASP A 199 11.51 -11.78 -13.02
C ASP A 199 11.38 -12.82 -11.88
N ARG A 200 11.61 -14.08 -12.23
CA ARG A 200 11.62 -15.15 -11.21
C ARG A 200 12.76 -14.93 -10.22
N GLY A 201 12.40 -14.75 -8.97
CA GLY A 201 13.35 -14.57 -7.87
C GLY A 201 13.43 -13.14 -7.32
N ASN A 202 12.69 -12.21 -7.92
CA ASN A 202 12.44 -10.89 -7.36
C ASN A 202 10.99 -10.81 -6.90
N ASP A 203 10.71 -10.10 -5.81
CA ASP A 203 9.39 -10.07 -5.21
C ASP A 203 8.54 -8.90 -5.75
N PRO A 204 7.29 -9.15 -6.22
CA PRO A 204 6.35 -8.08 -6.53
C PRO A 204 5.86 -7.47 -5.22
N GLU A 205 6.09 -6.16 -5.05
CA GLU A 205 5.87 -5.47 -3.79
C GLU A 205 4.91 -4.28 -3.94
N GLY A 206 5.35 -3.10 -3.58
CA GLY A 206 4.56 -1.89 -3.53
C GLY A 206 3.78 -1.59 -4.81
N ILE A 207 2.53 -1.20 -4.65
CA ILE A 207 1.63 -0.80 -5.74
C ILE A 207 1.18 0.62 -5.50
N ALA A 208 1.31 1.48 -6.50
CA ALA A 208 0.82 2.86 -6.47
C ALA A 208 0.13 3.25 -7.79
N LEU A 209 -0.65 4.33 -7.75
CA LEU A 209 -1.42 4.81 -8.89
C LEU A 209 -1.14 6.28 -9.15
N VAL A 210 -0.86 6.63 -10.40
CA VAL A 210 -0.80 7.99 -10.89
C VAL A 210 -2.03 8.26 -11.76
N LYS A 211 -2.87 9.23 -11.35
CA LYS A 211 -4.10 9.61 -12.05
C LYS A 211 -3.85 10.86 -12.88
N THR A 212 -3.75 10.74 -14.20
CA THR A 212 -3.58 11.88 -15.09
C THR A 212 -4.91 12.52 -15.49
N SER A 213 -5.99 11.74 -15.48
CA SER A 213 -7.37 12.20 -15.62
C SER A 213 -8.31 11.34 -14.75
N LYS A 214 -9.62 11.42 -15.01
CA LYS A 214 -10.62 10.65 -14.26
C LYS A 214 -10.37 9.13 -14.34
N ASP A 215 -10.07 8.61 -15.52
CA ASP A 215 -9.93 7.18 -15.82
C ASP A 215 -8.60 6.82 -16.50
N GLU A 216 -7.74 7.80 -16.77
CA GLU A 216 -6.42 7.60 -17.36
C GLU A 216 -5.29 7.80 -16.35
N GLY A 217 -4.13 7.29 -16.70
CA GLY A 217 -2.92 7.34 -15.89
C GLY A 217 -2.13 6.05 -15.99
N TYR A 218 -1.43 5.71 -14.94
CA TYR A 218 -0.65 4.48 -14.91
C TYR A 218 -0.47 3.94 -13.49
N TRP A 219 -0.37 2.64 -13.40
CA TRP A 219 0.07 1.93 -12.22
C TRP A 219 1.58 1.91 -12.16
N ILE A 220 2.11 1.94 -10.96
CA ILE A 220 3.51 1.67 -10.65
C ILE A 220 3.53 0.46 -9.74
N CYS A 221 4.21 -0.59 -10.17
CA CYS A 221 4.40 -1.82 -9.41
C CYS A 221 5.88 -2.06 -9.20
N THR A 222 6.28 -2.27 -7.96
CA THR A 222 7.68 -2.51 -7.61
C THR A 222 8.02 -3.98 -7.85
N GLU A 223 9.16 -4.22 -8.45
CA GLU A 223 9.87 -5.49 -8.44
C GLU A 223 11.07 -5.34 -7.51
N GLN A 224 10.94 -5.89 -6.30
CA GLN A 224 11.95 -5.76 -5.26
C GLN A 224 13.17 -6.59 -5.58
N SER A 225 14.32 -5.96 -5.57
CA SER A 225 15.62 -6.62 -5.73
C SER A 225 16.72 -5.81 -5.08
N LYS A 226 17.79 -6.50 -4.69
CA LYS A 226 18.98 -5.85 -4.12
C LYS A 226 19.76 -5.06 -5.14
N ASP A 227 20.00 -5.66 -6.28
CA ASP A 227 20.94 -5.14 -7.27
C ASP A 227 20.24 -4.58 -8.52
N ASP A 228 18.95 -4.90 -8.71
CA ASP A 228 18.18 -4.53 -9.90
C ASP A 228 16.72 -4.23 -9.54
N ASN A 229 16.53 -3.35 -8.59
CA ASN A 229 15.21 -2.91 -8.13
C ASN A 229 14.51 -2.10 -9.23
N ARG A 230 13.30 -2.49 -9.60
CA ARG A 230 12.59 -1.95 -10.76
C ARG A 230 11.20 -1.44 -10.39
N PHE A 231 10.72 -0.49 -11.18
CA PHE A 231 9.36 0.03 -11.09
C PHE A 231 8.68 -0.11 -12.44
N HIS A 232 7.80 -1.09 -12.56
CA HIS A 232 7.08 -1.36 -13.79
C HIS A 232 5.85 -0.46 -13.90
N LEU A 233 5.70 0.17 -15.04
CA LEU A 233 4.56 1.03 -15.34
C LEU A 233 3.59 0.30 -16.26
N PHE A 234 2.33 0.24 -15.84
CA PHE A 234 1.23 -0.32 -16.62
C PHE A 234 0.19 0.75 -16.89
N ASP A 235 -0.43 0.69 -18.06
CA ASP A 235 -1.56 1.55 -18.37
C ASP A 235 -2.67 1.37 -17.33
N ARG A 236 -3.22 2.47 -16.83
CA ARG A 236 -4.21 2.44 -15.75
C ARG A 236 -5.46 1.66 -16.11
N LYS A 237 -5.91 1.73 -17.38
CA LYS A 237 -7.16 1.18 -17.85
C LYS A 237 -7.01 -0.22 -18.45
N THR A 238 -5.99 -0.39 -19.31
CA THR A 238 -5.80 -1.66 -20.03
C THR A 238 -4.93 -2.66 -19.26
N LEU A 239 -4.20 -2.20 -18.25
CA LEU A 239 -3.19 -2.96 -17.51
C LEU A 239 -2.03 -3.47 -18.39
N GLU A 240 -1.90 -2.93 -19.60
CA GLU A 240 -0.79 -3.25 -20.47
C GLU A 240 0.51 -2.64 -19.95
N PHE A 241 1.57 -3.42 -19.97
CA PHE A 241 2.91 -2.94 -19.65
C PHE A 241 3.33 -1.81 -20.61
N LYS A 242 3.88 -0.74 -20.06
CA LYS A 242 4.36 0.41 -20.83
C LYS A 242 5.87 0.55 -20.78
N LYS A 243 6.47 0.53 -19.61
CA LYS A 243 7.92 0.61 -19.43
C LYS A 243 8.37 0.30 -18.01
N THR A 244 9.65 0.11 -17.86
CA THR A 244 10.33 0.03 -16.55
C THR A 244 11.05 1.34 -16.26
N LEU A 245 10.94 1.83 -15.02
CA LEU A 245 11.77 2.89 -14.48
C LEU A 245 12.83 2.27 -13.58
N TYR A 246 14.04 2.73 -13.75
CA TYR A 246 15.16 2.48 -12.85
C TYR A 246 15.42 3.77 -12.08
N LEU A 247 15.38 3.69 -10.77
CA LEU A 247 15.64 4.83 -9.90
C LEU A 247 16.98 4.61 -9.23
N ASP A 248 17.90 5.53 -9.47
CA ASP A 248 19.25 5.44 -8.92
C ASP A 248 19.22 5.41 -7.39
N GLU A 249 20.06 4.56 -6.81
CA GLU A 249 20.27 4.47 -5.36
C GLU A 249 19.04 4.02 -4.55
N VAL A 250 18.17 3.19 -5.12
CA VAL A 250 17.03 2.56 -4.45
C VAL A 250 17.12 1.05 -4.64
N SER A 251 17.05 0.34 -3.54
CA SER A 251 17.11 -1.12 -3.51
C SER A 251 16.12 -1.68 -2.49
N TYR A 252 15.76 -2.93 -2.60
CA TYR A 252 14.83 -3.59 -1.68
C TYR A 252 13.64 -2.68 -1.30
N THR A 253 12.82 -2.35 -2.30
CA THR A 253 11.66 -1.47 -2.10
C THR A 253 10.43 -2.28 -1.74
N ASP A 254 9.99 -2.22 -0.49
CA ASP A 254 8.68 -2.75 -0.05
C ASP A 254 7.57 -1.78 -0.48
N GLY A 255 7.32 -0.76 0.29
CA GLY A 255 6.22 0.17 0.07
C GLY A 255 6.54 1.34 -0.86
N ILE A 256 5.56 1.72 -1.67
CA ILE A 256 5.59 2.94 -2.46
C ILE A 256 4.29 3.73 -2.29
N THR A 257 4.35 5.04 -2.51
CA THR A 257 3.16 5.88 -2.63
C THR A 257 3.40 7.04 -3.59
N THR A 258 2.34 7.58 -4.16
CA THR A 258 2.40 8.74 -5.05
C THR A 258 1.62 9.91 -4.48
N ALA A 259 2.07 11.13 -4.77
CA ALA A 259 1.35 12.34 -4.42
C ALA A 259 1.47 13.39 -5.51
N TYR A 260 0.36 14.10 -5.77
CA TYR A 260 0.36 15.25 -6.65
C TYR A 260 0.48 16.53 -5.83
N MET A 261 1.59 17.24 -6.00
CA MET A 261 1.87 18.48 -5.28
C MET A 261 2.51 19.50 -6.21
N HIS A 262 2.16 20.78 -6.04
CA HIS A 262 2.75 21.89 -6.80
C HIS A 262 2.77 21.67 -8.31
N GLY A 263 1.73 21.02 -8.86
CA GLY A 263 1.61 20.78 -10.29
C GLY A 263 2.42 19.58 -10.83
N LYS A 264 2.98 18.75 -9.93
CA LYS A 264 3.84 17.61 -10.28
C LYS A 264 3.46 16.37 -9.49
N TRP A 265 3.73 15.21 -10.09
CA TRP A 265 3.65 13.93 -9.41
C TRP A 265 4.99 13.59 -8.77
N TYR A 266 4.92 13.06 -7.58
CA TYR A 266 6.06 12.52 -6.83
C TYR A 266 5.81 11.05 -6.52
N LEU A 267 6.86 10.24 -6.64
CA LEU A 267 6.93 8.88 -6.12
C LEU A 267 7.78 8.92 -4.84
N TYR A 268 7.27 8.31 -3.81
CA TYR A 268 8.00 8.00 -2.59
C TYR A 268 8.18 6.49 -2.53
N ALA A 269 9.38 6.05 -2.24
CA ALA A 269 9.73 4.64 -2.18
C ALA A 269 10.54 4.35 -0.92
N VAL A 270 10.27 3.22 -0.30
CA VAL A 270 11.13 2.66 0.73
C VAL A 270 12.42 2.19 0.09
N ASP A 271 13.56 2.48 0.70
CA ASP A 271 14.87 2.06 0.26
C ASP A 271 15.55 1.22 1.35
N ASN A 272 15.68 -0.07 1.04
CA ASN A 272 16.38 -1.06 1.84
C ASN A 272 15.89 -1.11 3.31
N ASP A 273 14.59 -0.99 3.55
CA ASP A 273 13.92 -0.98 4.86
C ASP A 273 14.44 0.08 5.85
N MET A 274 15.30 0.99 5.41
CA MET A 274 16.00 1.91 6.28
C MET A 274 15.59 3.37 6.13
N ARG A 275 15.10 3.76 4.96
CA ARG A 275 14.77 5.16 4.67
C ARG A 275 13.74 5.29 3.56
N ILE A 276 13.26 6.51 3.37
CA ILE A 276 12.36 6.87 2.27
C ILE A 276 13.10 7.79 1.32
N VAL A 277 12.95 7.54 0.03
CA VAL A 277 13.44 8.40 -1.04
C VAL A 277 12.27 9.00 -1.81
N SER A 278 12.45 10.19 -2.35
CA SER A 278 11.43 10.85 -3.17
C SER A 278 11.96 11.19 -4.54
N TYR A 279 11.15 10.96 -5.56
CA TYR A 279 11.43 11.29 -6.95
C TYR A 279 10.30 12.13 -7.53
N GLU A 280 10.65 13.13 -8.31
CA GLU A 280 9.70 13.80 -9.20
C GLU A 280 9.48 12.91 -10.40
N LEU A 281 8.24 12.48 -10.61
CA LEU A 281 7.90 11.69 -11.79
C LEU A 281 7.85 12.59 -13.02
N PRO A 282 8.53 12.24 -14.11
CA PRO A 282 8.42 12.99 -15.35
C PRO A 282 6.99 12.93 -15.87
N SER A 283 6.59 13.93 -16.65
CA SER A 283 5.35 13.84 -17.43
C SER A 283 5.47 12.67 -18.38
N ILE A 284 4.74 11.61 -18.10
CA ILE A 284 4.75 10.40 -18.91
C ILE A 284 3.55 10.46 -19.84
N SER A 285 3.78 10.73 -21.13
CA SER A 285 2.78 10.49 -22.17
C SER A 285 2.99 9.07 -22.71
N PHE A 286 2.00 8.24 -22.59
CA PHE A 286 1.93 6.95 -23.29
C PHE A 286 1.21 7.20 -24.62
N ASN A 287 1.94 7.70 -25.63
CA ASN A 287 1.46 7.77 -27.01
C ASN A 287 1.79 6.49 -27.75
#